data_ba2b971cd6c928c92ee63a095c14c6bc
#
_entry.id   ba2b971cd6c928c92ee63a095c14c6bc
#
_cell.length_a   1.000
_cell.length_b   1.000
_cell.length_c   1.000
_cell.angle_alpha   90.00
_cell.angle_beta   90.00
_cell.angle_gamma   90.00
#
_symmetry.space_group_name_H-M   'P 1'
#
loop_
_entity.id
_entity.type
_entity.pdbx_description
1 polymer ?
#
loop_
_entity_poly.entity_id
_entity_poly.type
_entity_poly.pdbx_seq_one_letter_code
_entity_poly.pdbx_strand_id
1 'polypeptide(L)'
;MTLQEFITKFNVKLNKQQLEAVQSVEKPTLLLAVPGSGKTTVLVTRLGYMIYCLGIRPEEILTVTYTVAATNDMRKRFASIFGDELAARLEFRTINGICAKIIGYYGRCVGKKAFDLVTDESYKTKLLSAIYTELIHQYPTESDLKNISTLITYIKNMQLSENEINKIENEQDIPLLNIYNAYCEQMRKQSLMDYDDQMVYALTMLKVSPQILEYFQEMYKYICVDEAQDTSKIQHQIIALLASKYKKIFMVGDEDQSIYGFRAAYPEALLSFEKNYKDANVLLMEENFRSNAKIVYAADKFIQKNKFRHEKHMKAFRESGTEIQKIHLKNRRAQYSYLAKVAENTDVETAVLYRDNESIIPVVDLLERKGIAYRIKNADLTFFSHRVVMDIKNIIRFAMEPTNTEIFMQMFYKINTYMSKAVATQVCKISQERGITILDAAIDYGDVPAGTRKSIKSMQTHLKRMLEESGGKAIYRIIHSMGYKEYLDRSNIKDSKLSIIQAIAYNEPSALALINRLD
;
A
#
# COMPACT_ATOMS: atom_id res chain seq x y z
N MET A 1 -25.87 -28.48 -22.40
CA MET A 1 -26.69 -27.24 -22.56
C MET A 1 -26.12 -26.45 -23.73
N THR A 2 -26.93 -25.95 -24.61
CA THR A 2 -26.47 -25.03 -25.68
C THR A 2 -26.19 -23.65 -25.12
N LEU A 3 -25.43 -22.84 -25.84
CA LEU A 3 -25.15 -21.45 -25.45
C LEU A 3 -26.45 -20.64 -25.28
N GLN A 4 -27.43 -20.82 -26.15
CA GLN A 4 -28.70 -20.09 -26.09
C GLN A 4 -29.51 -20.46 -24.85
N GLU A 5 -29.58 -21.76 -24.51
CA GLU A 5 -30.21 -22.23 -23.28
C GLU A 5 -29.49 -21.67 -22.04
N PHE A 6 -28.15 -21.61 -22.05
CA PHE A 6 -27.34 -21.06 -20.98
C PHE A 6 -27.64 -19.57 -20.76
N ILE A 7 -27.61 -18.77 -21.84
CA ILE A 7 -27.93 -17.33 -21.81
C ILE A 7 -29.33 -17.09 -21.21
N THR A 8 -30.32 -17.86 -21.68
CA THR A 8 -31.71 -17.72 -21.24
C THR A 8 -31.88 -18.14 -19.78
N LYS A 9 -31.32 -19.30 -19.40
CA LYS A 9 -31.47 -19.86 -18.04
C LYS A 9 -30.88 -18.98 -16.96
N PHE A 10 -29.71 -18.40 -17.22
CA PHE A 10 -28.97 -17.59 -16.22
C PHE A 10 -29.10 -16.09 -16.46
N ASN A 11 -30.00 -15.64 -17.36
CA ASN A 11 -30.23 -14.25 -17.71
C ASN A 11 -28.93 -13.49 -18.01
N VAL A 12 -28.04 -14.12 -18.78
CA VAL A 12 -26.72 -13.56 -19.13
C VAL A 12 -26.90 -12.45 -20.15
N LYS A 13 -26.36 -11.26 -19.83
CA LYS A 13 -26.37 -10.09 -20.72
C LYS A 13 -24.93 -9.70 -21.05
N LEU A 14 -24.50 -10.04 -22.26
CA LEU A 14 -23.14 -9.76 -22.76
C LEU A 14 -23.22 -9.09 -24.13
N ASN A 15 -22.30 -8.16 -24.38
CA ASN A 15 -22.07 -7.67 -25.73
C ASN A 15 -21.24 -8.68 -26.56
N LYS A 16 -21.01 -8.36 -27.83
CA LYS A 16 -20.31 -9.27 -28.76
C LYS A 16 -18.87 -9.58 -28.29
N GLN A 17 -18.10 -8.58 -27.84
CA GLN A 17 -16.73 -8.75 -27.35
C GLN A 17 -16.67 -9.61 -26.07
N GLN A 18 -17.60 -9.38 -25.15
CA GLN A 18 -17.72 -10.16 -23.92
C GLN A 18 -18.09 -11.61 -24.21
N LEU A 19 -19.02 -11.85 -25.14
CA LEU A 19 -19.45 -13.20 -25.53
C LEU A 19 -18.30 -13.98 -26.19
N GLU A 20 -17.56 -13.36 -27.09
CA GLU A 20 -16.37 -13.94 -27.73
C GLU A 20 -15.33 -14.35 -26.68
N ALA A 21 -15.07 -13.51 -25.68
CA ALA A 21 -14.16 -13.82 -24.57
C ALA A 21 -14.65 -14.99 -23.70
N VAL A 22 -15.96 -15.10 -23.45
CA VAL A 22 -16.56 -16.23 -22.73
C VAL A 22 -16.35 -17.54 -23.47
N GLN A 23 -16.49 -17.55 -24.80
CA GLN A 23 -16.38 -18.74 -25.65
C GLN A 23 -14.94 -19.16 -25.97
N SER A 24 -13.96 -18.30 -25.82
CA SER A 24 -12.54 -18.56 -26.15
C SER A 24 -11.87 -19.50 -25.13
N VAL A 25 -12.18 -20.81 -25.14
CA VAL A 25 -11.75 -21.79 -24.12
C VAL A 25 -10.57 -22.65 -24.57
N GLU A 26 -10.48 -23.00 -25.85
CA GLU A 26 -9.57 -24.03 -26.35
C GLU A 26 -8.12 -23.53 -26.56
N LYS A 27 -7.93 -22.23 -26.70
CA LYS A 27 -6.60 -21.62 -26.96
C LYS A 27 -6.15 -20.72 -25.79
N PRO A 28 -4.84 -20.54 -25.61
CA PRO A 28 -4.34 -19.48 -24.74
C PRO A 28 -4.98 -18.15 -25.14
N THR A 29 -5.58 -17.46 -24.19
CA THR A 29 -6.31 -16.23 -24.49
C THR A 29 -5.91 -15.13 -23.52
N LEU A 30 -5.51 -13.97 -24.04
CA LEU A 30 -5.36 -12.72 -23.32
C LEU A 30 -6.58 -11.83 -23.63
N LEU A 31 -7.29 -11.44 -22.60
CA LEU A 31 -8.38 -10.48 -22.69
C LEU A 31 -7.90 -9.12 -22.16
N LEU A 32 -7.67 -8.19 -23.06
CA LEU A 32 -7.33 -6.80 -22.73
C LEU A 32 -8.62 -6.02 -22.53
N ALA A 33 -8.90 -5.64 -21.30
CA ALA A 33 -10.20 -5.16 -20.88
C ALA A 33 -10.09 -3.78 -20.23
N VAL A 34 -10.56 -2.74 -20.91
CA VAL A 34 -10.53 -1.36 -20.40
C VAL A 34 -11.28 -1.22 -19.07
N PRO A 35 -11.00 -0.18 -18.26
CA PRO A 35 -11.73 0.06 -17.01
C PRO A 35 -13.25 0.05 -17.23
N GLY A 36 -13.98 -0.64 -16.35
CA GLY A 36 -15.44 -0.65 -16.40
C GLY A 36 -16.07 -1.47 -17.54
N SER A 37 -15.29 -2.29 -18.27
CA SER A 37 -15.77 -3.14 -19.36
C SER A 37 -16.43 -4.46 -18.93
N GLY A 38 -16.46 -4.76 -17.62
CA GLY A 38 -17.09 -5.96 -17.09
C GLY A 38 -16.17 -7.17 -17.00
N LYS A 39 -14.85 -7.00 -16.78
CA LYS A 39 -13.86 -8.08 -16.60
C LYS A 39 -14.38 -9.24 -15.74
N THR A 40 -14.80 -8.93 -14.51
CA THR A 40 -15.28 -9.93 -13.55
C THR A 40 -16.56 -10.63 -14.04
N THR A 41 -17.47 -9.90 -14.70
CA THR A 41 -18.70 -10.50 -15.28
C THR A 41 -18.35 -11.52 -16.35
N VAL A 42 -17.43 -11.18 -17.25
CA VAL A 42 -16.95 -12.10 -18.30
C VAL A 42 -16.30 -13.33 -17.68
N LEU A 43 -15.42 -13.15 -16.70
CA LEU A 43 -14.72 -14.26 -16.07
C LEU A 43 -15.69 -15.22 -15.36
N VAL A 44 -16.61 -14.69 -14.55
CA VAL A 44 -17.64 -15.48 -13.85
C VAL A 44 -18.55 -16.21 -14.84
N THR A 45 -19.01 -15.51 -15.89
CA THR A 45 -19.86 -16.13 -16.91
C THR A 45 -19.13 -17.22 -17.71
N ARG A 46 -17.84 -16.99 -18.01
CA ARG A 46 -16.97 -17.98 -18.65
C ARG A 46 -16.88 -19.27 -17.84
N LEU A 47 -16.68 -19.18 -16.53
CA LEU A 47 -16.66 -20.36 -15.65
C LEU A 47 -17.98 -21.14 -15.72
N GLY A 48 -19.11 -20.44 -15.68
CA GLY A 48 -20.42 -21.04 -15.88
C GLY A 48 -20.57 -21.70 -17.26
N TYR A 49 -20.16 -21.04 -18.33
CA TYR A 49 -20.17 -21.57 -19.68
C TYR A 49 -19.33 -22.85 -19.81
N MET A 50 -18.11 -22.85 -19.24
CA MET A 50 -17.23 -24.04 -19.25
C MET A 50 -17.90 -25.26 -18.59
N ILE A 51 -18.59 -25.04 -17.47
CA ILE A 51 -19.23 -26.11 -16.71
C ILE A 51 -20.53 -26.59 -17.44
N TYR A 52 -21.41 -25.66 -17.76
CA TYR A 52 -22.75 -26.02 -18.25
C TYR A 52 -22.83 -26.34 -19.75
N CYS A 53 -22.02 -25.66 -20.56
CA CYS A 53 -22.06 -25.86 -22.02
C CYS A 53 -20.98 -26.83 -22.51
N LEU A 54 -19.80 -26.83 -21.91
CA LEU A 54 -18.69 -27.68 -22.34
C LEU A 54 -18.50 -28.92 -21.45
N GLY A 55 -19.25 -29.05 -20.34
CA GLY A 55 -19.18 -30.20 -19.46
C GLY A 55 -17.84 -30.33 -18.69
N ILE A 56 -17.09 -29.25 -18.56
CA ILE A 56 -15.81 -29.23 -17.84
C ILE A 56 -16.10 -29.36 -16.34
N ARG A 57 -15.37 -30.24 -15.66
CA ARG A 57 -15.54 -30.44 -14.22
C ARG A 57 -15.02 -29.22 -13.47
N PRO A 58 -15.76 -28.69 -12.48
CA PRO A 58 -15.34 -27.51 -11.69
C PRO A 58 -13.95 -27.64 -11.07
N GLU A 59 -13.58 -28.84 -10.63
CA GLU A 59 -12.29 -29.15 -9.98
C GLU A 59 -11.09 -29.02 -10.93
N GLU A 60 -11.32 -29.08 -12.25
CA GLU A 60 -10.28 -28.92 -13.27
C GLU A 60 -9.95 -27.44 -13.57
N ILE A 61 -10.70 -26.51 -12.97
CA ILE A 61 -10.57 -25.07 -13.22
C ILE A 61 -9.93 -24.38 -12.02
N LEU A 62 -8.76 -23.80 -12.22
CA LEU A 62 -8.10 -22.92 -11.26
C LEU A 62 -8.34 -21.46 -11.67
N THR A 63 -8.93 -20.67 -10.77
CA THR A 63 -9.06 -19.23 -10.95
C THR A 63 -8.18 -18.51 -9.94
N VAL A 64 -7.23 -17.74 -10.47
CA VAL A 64 -6.23 -17.00 -9.69
C VAL A 64 -6.57 -15.53 -9.66
N THR A 65 -6.54 -14.94 -8.45
CA THR A 65 -6.77 -13.51 -8.24
C THR A 65 -5.60 -12.90 -7.43
N TYR A 66 -5.47 -11.58 -7.47
CA TYR A 66 -4.39 -10.89 -6.78
C TYR A 66 -4.55 -10.84 -5.25
N THR A 67 -5.79 -10.75 -4.73
CA THR A 67 -6.05 -10.62 -3.28
C THR A 67 -7.08 -11.62 -2.78
N VAL A 68 -7.02 -11.93 -1.48
CA VAL A 68 -8.03 -12.77 -0.80
C VAL A 68 -9.44 -12.14 -0.91
N ALA A 69 -9.53 -10.82 -0.83
CA ALA A 69 -10.80 -10.11 -0.98
C ALA A 69 -11.40 -10.33 -2.38
N ALA A 70 -10.59 -10.20 -3.46
CA ALA A 70 -11.01 -10.47 -4.83
C ALA A 70 -11.41 -11.93 -5.03
N THR A 71 -10.66 -12.88 -4.43
CA THR A 71 -11.00 -14.31 -4.44
C THR A 71 -12.40 -14.56 -3.86
N ASN A 72 -12.69 -13.97 -2.71
CA ASN A 72 -13.98 -14.12 -2.03
C ASN A 72 -15.13 -13.42 -2.78
N ASP A 73 -14.89 -12.24 -3.36
CA ASP A 73 -15.87 -11.50 -4.15
C ASP A 73 -16.23 -12.30 -5.42
N MET A 74 -15.24 -12.83 -6.11
CA MET A 74 -15.46 -13.64 -7.31
C MET A 74 -16.24 -14.93 -7.01
N ARG A 75 -15.90 -15.63 -5.91
CA ARG A 75 -16.66 -16.81 -5.46
C ARG A 75 -18.11 -16.46 -5.15
N LYS A 76 -18.36 -15.35 -4.43
CA LYS A 76 -19.71 -14.88 -4.11
C LYS A 76 -20.51 -14.53 -5.37
N ARG A 77 -19.90 -13.85 -6.33
CA ARG A 77 -20.54 -13.50 -7.62
C ARG A 77 -20.87 -14.75 -8.43
N PHE A 78 -19.96 -15.73 -8.45
CA PHE A 78 -20.25 -17.01 -9.10
C PHE A 78 -21.39 -17.73 -8.40
N ALA A 79 -21.36 -17.84 -7.07
CA ALA A 79 -22.41 -18.48 -6.27
C ALA A 79 -23.78 -17.83 -6.44
N SER A 80 -23.84 -16.50 -6.54
CA SER A 80 -25.11 -15.77 -6.74
C SER A 80 -25.80 -16.07 -8.08
N ILE A 81 -25.06 -16.54 -9.07
CA ILE A 81 -25.60 -16.85 -10.41
C ILE A 81 -25.79 -18.37 -10.58
N PHE A 82 -24.84 -19.17 -10.13
CA PHE A 82 -24.75 -20.60 -10.44
C PHE A 82 -24.92 -21.54 -9.24
N GLY A 83 -25.04 -20.97 -8.01
CA GLY A 83 -25.26 -21.69 -6.77
C GLY A 83 -24.00 -22.01 -5.98
N ASP A 84 -24.16 -22.12 -4.65
CA ASP A 84 -23.08 -22.33 -3.69
C ASP A 84 -22.39 -23.69 -3.86
N GLU A 85 -23.11 -24.73 -4.23
CA GLU A 85 -22.57 -26.08 -4.43
C GLU A 85 -21.47 -26.10 -5.50
N LEU A 86 -21.72 -25.48 -6.65
CA LEU A 86 -20.71 -25.38 -7.71
C LEU A 86 -19.58 -24.44 -7.34
N ALA A 87 -19.88 -23.34 -6.65
CA ALA A 87 -18.88 -22.40 -6.17
C ALA A 87 -17.89 -23.03 -5.16
N ALA A 88 -18.36 -24.01 -4.36
CA ALA A 88 -17.51 -24.74 -3.42
C ALA A 88 -16.58 -25.74 -4.13
N ARG A 89 -16.94 -26.24 -5.31
CA ARG A 89 -16.15 -27.19 -6.11
C ARG A 89 -15.10 -26.50 -6.99
N LEU A 90 -15.27 -25.22 -7.33
CA LEU A 90 -14.29 -24.42 -8.06
C LEU A 90 -13.12 -24.00 -7.18
N GLU A 91 -11.93 -24.06 -7.73
CA GLU A 91 -10.73 -23.60 -7.02
C GLU A 91 -10.49 -22.11 -7.30
N PHE A 92 -10.91 -21.25 -6.36
CA PHE A 92 -10.59 -19.83 -6.35
C PHE A 92 -9.45 -19.58 -5.34
N ARG A 93 -8.30 -19.09 -5.79
CA ARG A 93 -7.11 -18.90 -4.96
C ARG A 93 -6.36 -17.60 -5.30
N THR A 94 -5.61 -17.11 -4.33
CA THR A 94 -4.48 -16.22 -4.62
C THR A 94 -3.27 -17.05 -5.08
N ILE A 95 -2.30 -16.41 -5.71
CA ILE A 95 -1.03 -17.08 -6.09
C ILE A 95 -0.35 -17.69 -4.85
N ASN A 96 -0.26 -16.96 -3.74
CA ASN A 96 0.32 -17.52 -2.52
C ASN A 96 -0.47 -18.72 -1.98
N GLY A 97 -1.80 -18.70 -2.15
CA GLY A 97 -2.64 -19.83 -1.78
C GLY A 97 -2.37 -21.10 -2.59
N ILE A 98 -2.07 -20.99 -3.90
CA ILE A 98 -1.66 -22.14 -4.72
C ILE A 98 -0.22 -22.56 -4.39
N CYS A 99 0.69 -21.60 -4.12
CA CYS A 99 2.05 -21.91 -3.69
C CYS A 99 2.09 -22.70 -2.38
N ALA A 100 1.28 -22.31 -1.39
CA ALA A 100 1.13 -23.06 -0.14
C ALA A 100 0.65 -24.50 -0.38
N LYS A 101 -0.30 -24.70 -1.31
CA LYS A 101 -0.80 -26.03 -1.69
C LYS A 101 0.30 -26.89 -2.33
N ILE A 102 1.11 -26.30 -3.21
CA ILE A 102 2.25 -26.97 -3.87
C ILE A 102 3.29 -27.39 -2.83
N ILE A 103 3.72 -26.48 -1.94
CA ILE A 103 4.71 -26.74 -0.88
C ILE A 103 4.19 -27.82 0.06
N GLY A 104 2.94 -27.73 0.51
CA GLY A 104 2.33 -28.72 1.39
C GLY A 104 2.22 -30.11 0.74
N TYR A 105 1.93 -30.18 -0.55
CA TYR A 105 1.89 -31.44 -1.30
C TYR A 105 3.30 -32.04 -1.44
N TYR A 106 4.28 -31.23 -1.85
CA TYR A 106 5.68 -31.63 -1.93
C TYR A 106 6.19 -32.17 -0.60
N GLY A 107 5.94 -31.44 0.50
CA GLY A 107 6.35 -31.86 1.83
C GLY A 107 5.83 -33.25 2.23
N ARG A 108 4.56 -33.54 1.90
CA ARG A 108 3.98 -34.88 2.12
C ARG A 108 4.64 -35.95 1.26
N CYS A 109 4.98 -35.66 0.02
CA CYS A 109 5.64 -36.62 -0.87
C CYS A 109 7.05 -36.96 -0.43
N VAL A 110 7.79 -35.99 0.15
CA VAL A 110 9.19 -36.19 0.58
C VAL A 110 9.34 -36.44 2.09
N GLY A 111 8.23 -36.48 2.84
CA GLY A 111 8.26 -36.72 4.30
C GLY A 111 8.89 -35.58 5.11
N LYS A 112 8.84 -34.32 4.60
CA LYS A 112 9.42 -33.14 5.25
C LYS A 112 8.34 -32.11 5.58
N LYS A 113 8.45 -31.47 6.75
CA LYS A 113 7.62 -30.33 7.11
C LYS A 113 8.04 -29.11 6.28
N ALA A 114 7.08 -28.35 5.78
CA ALA A 114 7.32 -27.05 5.18
C ALA A 114 7.86 -26.06 6.23
N PHE A 115 8.59 -25.06 5.79
CA PHE A 115 8.98 -23.93 6.65
C PHE A 115 7.75 -23.20 7.16
N ASP A 116 7.85 -22.62 8.35
CA ASP A 116 6.75 -21.86 8.94
C ASP A 116 6.66 -20.47 8.31
N LEU A 117 5.44 -20.04 7.96
CA LEU A 117 5.20 -18.76 7.32
C LEU A 117 5.22 -17.62 8.36
N VAL A 118 6.09 -16.65 8.17
CA VAL A 118 6.15 -15.43 8.99
C VAL A 118 5.12 -14.44 8.46
N THR A 119 4.08 -14.21 9.25
CA THR A 119 3.02 -13.22 8.97
C THR A 119 3.20 -11.93 9.78
N ASP A 120 4.07 -11.95 10.79
CA ASP A 120 4.35 -10.79 11.64
C ASP A 120 5.41 -9.89 11.00
N GLU A 121 5.00 -8.73 10.52
CA GLU A 121 5.89 -7.72 9.97
C GLU A 121 6.90 -7.17 11.01
N SER A 122 6.56 -7.22 12.32
CA SER A 122 7.47 -6.76 13.37
C SER A 122 8.72 -7.65 13.47
N TYR A 123 8.54 -8.97 13.24
CA TYR A 123 9.65 -9.92 13.19
C TYR A 123 10.61 -9.60 12.05
N LYS A 124 10.09 -9.41 10.84
CA LYS A 124 10.91 -9.05 9.67
C LYS A 124 11.67 -7.74 9.88
N THR A 125 10.98 -6.73 10.41
CA THR A 125 11.58 -5.43 10.71
C THR A 125 12.74 -5.55 11.70
N LYS A 126 12.57 -6.32 12.77
CA LYS A 126 13.64 -6.57 13.76
C LYS A 126 14.82 -7.32 13.14
N LEU A 127 14.56 -8.36 12.34
CA LEU A 127 15.61 -9.11 11.67
C LEU A 127 16.40 -8.21 10.70
N LEU A 128 15.72 -7.44 9.86
CA LEU A 128 16.36 -6.50 8.94
C LEU A 128 17.14 -5.39 9.66
N SER A 129 16.64 -4.90 10.80
CA SER A 129 17.35 -3.92 11.62
C SER A 129 18.64 -4.48 12.19
N ALA A 130 18.65 -5.73 12.65
CA ALA A 130 19.85 -6.39 13.14
C ALA A 130 20.89 -6.58 12.02
N ILE A 131 20.46 -7.11 10.86
CA ILE A 131 21.34 -7.31 9.69
C ILE A 131 21.93 -5.97 9.20
N TYR A 132 21.11 -4.94 9.11
CA TYR A 132 21.54 -3.60 8.71
C TYR A 132 22.61 -3.06 9.64
N THR A 133 22.36 -3.14 10.96
CA THR A 133 23.30 -2.65 11.99
C THR A 133 24.63 -3.41 11.95
N GLU A 134 24.58 -4.72 11.70
CA GLU A 134 25.78 -5.56 11.59
C GLU A 134 26.62 -5.22 10.36
N LEU A 135 25.99 -5.00 9.19
CA LEU A 135 26.71 -4.78 7.92
C LEU A 135 27.12 -3.33 7.70
N ILE A 136 26.33 -2.36 8.17
CA ILE A 136 26.55 -0.93 7.92
C ILE A 136 27.11 -0.19 9.13
N HIS A 137 27.10 -0.83 10.33
CA HIS A 137 27.55 -0.26 11.60
C HIS A 137 26.82 1.03 12.02
N GLN A 138 25.57 1.18 11.56
CA GLN A 138 24.66 2.27 11.90
C GLN A 138 23.26 1.73 12.19
N TYR A 139 22.49 2.43 13.05
CA TYR A 139 21.09 2.08 13.27
C TYR A 139 20.23 2.55 12.09
N PRO A 140 19.42 1.67 11.49
CA PRO A 140 18.55 2.03 10.37
C PRO A 140 17.42 2.96 10.84
N THR A 141 17.02 3.87 9.98
CA THR A 141 15.75 4.58 10.13
C THR A 141 14.57 3.71 9.68
N GLU A 142 13.34 4.09 10.05
CA GLU A 142 12.13 3.42 9.52
C GLU A 142 12.07 3.46 7.98
N SER A 143 12.56 4.54 7.39
CA SER A 143 12.63 4.69 5.92
C SER A 143 13.60 3.70 5.30
N ASP A 144 14.75 3.47 5.92
CA ASP A 144 15.76 2.51 5.43
C ASP A 144 15.20 1.08 5.48
N LEU A 145 14.58 0.69 6.59
CA LEU A 145 13.98 -0.63 6.74
C LEU A 145 12.85 -0.88 5.73
N LYS A 146 12.01 0.13 5.50
CA LYS A 146 10.95 0.05 4.51
C LYS A 146 11.50 -0.05 3.08
N ASN A 147 12.53 0.72 2.76
CA ASN A 147 13.20 0.66 1.45
C ASN A 147 13.81 -0.73 1.21
N ILE A 148 14.59 -1.24 2.16
CA ILE A 148 15.24 -2.56 2.07
C ILE A 148 14.20 -3.68 1.96
N SER A 149 13.15 -3.64 2.78
CA SER A 149 12.05 -4.62 2.68
C SER A 149 11.41 -4.62 1.28
N THR A 150 11.19 -3.44 0.71
CA THR A 150 10.65 -3.28 -0.65
C THR A 150 11.62 -3.85 -1.70
N LEU A 151 12.91 -3.57 -1.56
CA LEU A 151 13.94 -4.10 -2.48
C LEU A 151 14.07 -5.62 -2.41
N ILE A 152 14.02 -6.22 -1.22
CA ILE A 152 14.02 -7.68 -1.06
C ILE A 152 12.80 -8.32 -1.75
N THR A 153 11.62 -7.76 -1.54
CA THR A 153 10.40 -8.18 -2.25
C THR A 153 10.59 -8.07 -3.76
N TYR A 154 11.14 -6.94 -4.24
CA TYR A 154 11.39 -6.72 -5.66
C TYR A 154 12.36 -7.75 -6.25
N ILE A 155 13.49 -8.02 -5.57
CA ILE A 155 14.50 -9.03 -5.96
C ILE A 155 13.84 -10.40 -6.14
N LYS A 156 13.08 -10.87 -5.14
CA LYS A 156 12.43 -12.18 -5.16
C LYS A 156 11.36 -12.27 -6.25
N ASN A 157 10.54 -11.26 -6.37
CA ASN A 157 9.41 -11.25 -7.32
C ASN A 157 9.85 -11.08 -8.78
N MET A 158 10.92 -10.32 -9.03
CA MET A 158 11.49 -10.13 -10.37
C MET A 158 12.53 -11.19 -10.73
N GLN A 159 12.89 -12.06 -9.77
CA GLN A 159 13.94 -13.09 -9.97
C GLN A 159 15.24 -12.48 -10.49
N LEU A 160 15.71 -11.42 -9.81
CA LEU A 160 16.91 -10.69 -10.22
C LEU A 160 18.17 -11.54 -10.06
N SER A 161 19.06 -11.45 -11.02
CA SER A 161 20.41 -11.97 -10.94
C SER A 161 21.28 -11.10 -10.02
N GLU A 162 22.40 -11.64 -9.52
CA GLU A 162 23.37 -10.88 -8.72
C GLU A 162 23.85 -9.61 -9.43
N ASN A 163 24.08 -9.67 -10.75
CA ASN A 163 24.49 -8.51 -11.55
C ASN A 163 23.42 -7.40 -11.57
N GLU A 164 22.13 -7.77 -11.58
CA GLU A 164 21.02 -6.80 -11.52
C GLU A 164 20.87 -6.22 -10.12
N ILE A 165 21.08 -7.03 -9.07
CA ILE A 165 21.09 -6.56 -7.68
C ILE A 165 22.25 -5.58 -7.47
N ASN A 166 23.45 -5.88 -7.96
CA ASN A 166 24.62 -5.00 -7.85
C ASN A 166 24.42 -3.64 -8.55
N LYS A 167 23.65 -3.58 -9.64
CA LYS A 167 23.27 -2.30 -10.25
C LYS A 167 22.42 -1.45 -9.32
N ILE A 168 21.41 -2.05 -8.68
CA ILE A 168 20.57 -1.36 -7.70
C ILE A 168 21.40 -0.94 -6.48
N GLU A 169 22.30 -1.80 -6.02
CA GLU A 169 23.25 -1.52 -4.92
C GLU A 169 24.05 -0.24 -5.19
N ASN A 170 24.63 -0.12 -6.39
CA ASN A 170 25.41 1.06 -6.79
C ASN A 170 24.54 2.34 -6.88
N GLU A 171 23.28 2.22 -7.26
CA GLU A 171 22.35 3.37 -7.34
C GLU A 171 21.86 3.83 -5.96
N GLN A 172 21.74 2.92 -5.00
CA GLN A 172 21.20 3.18 -3.67
C GLN A 172 22.29 3.42 -2.61
N ASP A 173 23.56 3.14 -2.93
CA ASP A 173 24.72 3.24 -2.02
C ASP A 173 24.52 2.43 -0.71
N ILE A 174 24.00 1.21 -0.84
CA ILE A 174 23.80 0.26 0.27
C ILE A 174 24.27 -1.14 -0.14
N PRO A 175 24.85 -1.98 0.74
CA PRO A 175 25.30 -3.33 0.43
C PRO A 175 24.11 -4.30 0.30
N LEU A 176 23.28 -4.09 -0.74
CA LEU A 176 21.99 -4.74 -0.91
C LEU A 176 22.11 -6.25 -1.09
N LEU A 177 23.10 -6.72 -1.86
CA LEU A 177 23.33 -8.16 -2.08
C LEU A 177 23.68 -8.87 -0.78
N ASN A 178 24.55 -8.25 0.05
CA ASN A 178 24.93 -8.82 1.35
C ASN A 178 23.75 -8.87 2.31
N ILE A 179 22.94 -7.79 2.37
CA ILE A 179 21.73 -7.73 3.20
C ILE A 179 20.72 -8.80 2.75
N TYR A 180 20.49 -8.93 1.45
CA TYR A 180 19.59 -9.94 0.89
C TYR A 180 20.02 -11.36 1.21
N ASN A 181 21.31 -11.68 1.04
CA ASN A 181 21.85 -13.00 1.33
C ASN A 181 21.78 -13.33 2.82
N ALA A 182 22.14 -12.39 3.70
CA ALA A 182 22.04 -12.54 5.15
C ALA A 182 20.58 -12.78 5.59
N TYR A 183 19.64 -12.02 5.03
CA TYR A 183 18.21 -12.21 5.30
C TYR A 183 17.72 -13.60 4.91
N CYS A 184 18.01 -14.04 3.68
CA CYS A 184 17.63 -15.37 3.20
C CYS A 184 18.28 -16.51 4.01
N GLU A 185 19.53 -16.33 4.44
CA GLU A 185 20.24 -17.29 5.26
C GLU A 185 19.62 -17.42 6.66
N GLN A 186 19.34 -16.30 7.32
CA GLN A 186 18.71 -16.28 8.64
C GLN A 186 17.31 -16.90 8.62
N MET A 187 16.50 -16.58 7.62
CA MET A 187 15.18 -17.20 7.43
C MET A 187 15.30 -18.73 7.28
N ARG A 188 16.24 -19.22 6.46
CA ARG A 188 16.48 -20.65 6.28
C ARG A 188 16.99 -21.35 7.55
N LYS A 189 17.93 -20.75 8.27
CA LYS A 189 18.47 -21.30 9.53
C LYS A 189 17.38 -21.53 10.57
N GLN A 190 16.36 -20.67 10.57
CA GLN A 190 15.24 -20.76 11.51
C GLN A 190 14.06 -21.56 10.97
N SER A 191 14.18 -22.15 9.77
CA SER A 191 13.09 -22.87 9.08
C SER A 191 11.85 -21.99 8.87
N LEU A 192 12.08 -20.71 8.55
CA LEU A 192 11.05 -19.71 8.28
C LEU A 192 11.02 -19.34 6.81
N MET A 193 9.86 -18.88 6.33
CA MET A 193 9.67 -18.31 5.00
C MET A 193 8.71 -17.12 5.08
N ASP A 194 8.90 -16.11 4.24
CA ASP A 194 7.91 -15.06 4.00
C ASP A 194 7.01 -15.40 2.79
N TYR A 195 6.06 -14.53 2.45
CA TYR A 195 5.17 -14.73 1.30
C TYR A 195 5.91 -14.76 -0.04
N ASP A 196 7.04 -14.05 -0.16
CA ASP A 196 7.85 -14.05 -1.38
C ASP A 196 8.68 -15.33 -1.47
N ASP A 197 9.24 -15.81 -0.35
CA ASP A 197 9.90 -17.12 -0.27
C ASP A 197 8.96 -18.25 -0.63
N GLN A 198 7.69 -18.17 -0.23
CA GLN A 198 6.69 -19.17 -0.57
C GLN A 198 6.55 -19.34 -2.10
N MET A 199 6.59 -18.23 -2.85
CA MET A 199 6.57 -18.28 -4.32
C MET A 199 7.88 -18.85 -4.89
N VAL A 200 9.03 -18.44 -4.34
CA VAL A 200 10.36 -18.95 -4.77
C VAL A 200 10.45 -20.45 -4.54
N TYR A 201 10.03 -20.95 -3.38
CA TYR A 201 10.05 -22.39 -3.07
C TYR A 201 9.07 -23.16 -3.96
N ALA A 202 7.85 -22.68 -4.14
CA ALA A 202 6.88 -23.33 -5.03
C ALA A 202 7.40 -23.42 -6.48
N LEU A 203 7.96 -22.34 -7.01
CA LEU A 203 8.55 -22.32 -8.35
C LEU A 203 9.71 -23.33 -8.46
N THR A 204 10.58 -23.36 -7.46
CA THR A 204 11.71 -24.30 -7.41
C THR A 204 11.20 -25.74 -7.40
N MET A 205 10.23 -26.09 -6.52
CA MET A 205 9.66 -27.43 -6.43
C MET A 205 9.02 -27.87 -7.76
N LEU A 206 8.30 -26.99 -8.45
CA LEU A 206 7.73 -27.28 -9.77
C LEU A 206 8.82 -27.53 -10.83
N LYS A 207 9.97 -26.83 -10.76
CA LYS A 207 11.08 -27.01 -11.72
C LYS A 207 11.88 -28.27 -11.47
N VAL A 208 12.12 -28.63 -10.20
CA VAL A 208 13.00 -29.78 -9.84
C VAL A 208 12.25 -31.10 -9.74
N SER A 209 10.91 -31.09 -9.64
CA SER A 209 10.10 -32.30 -9.49
C SER A 209 9.01 -32.38 -10.58
N PRO A 210 9.32 -33.05 -11.72
CA PRO A 210 8.34 -33.24 -12.79
C PRO A 210 7.04 -33.92 -12.32
N GLN A 211 7.12 -34.83 -11.38
CA GLN A 211 5.96 -35.53 -10.83
C GLN A 211 5.02 -34.58 -10.07
N ILE A 212 5.56 -33.64 -9.33
CA ILE A 212 4.75 -32.61 -8.63
C ILE A 212 4.11 -31.67 -9.65
N LEU A 213 4.88 -31.23 -10.64
CA LEU A 213 4.34 -30.40 -11.73
C LEU A 213 3.22 -31.12 -12.46
N GLU A 214 3.42 -32.36 -12.87
CA GLU A 214 2.40 -33.15 -13.58
C GLU A 214 1.14 -33.34 -12.75
N TYR A 215 1.26 -33.63 -11.44
CA TYR A 215 0.12 -33.74 -10.55
C TYR A 215 -0.76 -32.48 -10.55
N PHE A 216 -0.17 -31.29 -10.46
CA PHE A 216 -0.93 -30.05 -10.48
C PHE A 216 -1.46 -29.68 -11.87
N GLN A 217 -0.77 -30.07 -12.94
CA GLN A 217 -1.24 -29.90 -14.31
C GLN A 217 -2.45 -30.79 -14.61
N GLU A 218 -2.47 -32.04 -14.12
CA GLU A 218 -3.63 -32.92 -14.24
C GLU A 218 -4.81 -32.45 -13.40
N MET A 219 -4.53 -31.87 -12.23
CA MET A 219 -5.58 -31.29 -11.38
C MET A 219 -6.19 -30.04 -12.02
N TYR A 220 -5.39 -29.16 -12.60
CA TYR A 220 -5.84 -27.87 -13.14
C TYR A 220 -5.56 -27.76 -14.63
N LYS A 221 -6.48 -28.28 -15.42
CA LYS A 221 -6.36 -28.26 -16.89
C LYS A 221 -6.67 -26.88 -17.48
N TYR A 222 -7.49 -26.08 -16.78
CA TYR A 222 -7.91 -24.75 -17.18
C TYR A 222 -7.49 -23.74 -16.13
N ILE A 223 -6.75 -22.72 -16.53
CA ILE A 223 -6.26 -21.68 -15.63
C ILE A 223 -6.80 -20.33 -16.07
N CYS A 224 -7.50 -19.65 -15.17
CA CYS A 224 -7.98 -18.29 -15.35
C CYS A 224 -7.23 -17.35 -14.40
N VAL A 225 -6.74 -16.22 -14.90
CA VAL A 225 -5.99 -15.21 -14.13
C VAL A 225 -6.70 -13.87 -14.26
N ASP A 226 -7.11 -13.30 -13.12
CA ASP A 226 -7.69 -11.97 -13.06
C ASP A 226 -6.63 -10.94 -12.67
N GLU A 227 -6.79 -9.69 -13.12
CA GLU A 227 -5.86 -8.56 -12.91
C GLU A 227 -4.40 -8.93 -13.24
N ALA A 228 -4.21 -9.58 -14.41
CA ALA A 228 -2.92 -10.12 -14.81
C ALA A 228 -1.80 -9.07 -14.92
N GLN A 229 -2.12 -7.78 -15.09
CA GLN A 229 -1.16 -6.67 -15.12
C GLN A 229 -0.48 -6.41 -13.76
N ASP A 230 -1.10 -6.85 -12.64
CA ASP A 230 -0.57 -6.67 -11.30
C ASP A 230 0.28 -7.86 -10.84
N THR A 231 0.35 -8.91 -11.66
CA THR A 231 1.07 -10.14 -11.40
C THR A 231 2.57 -9.96 -11.62
N SER A 232 3.40 -10.44 -10.69
CA SER A 232 4.87 -10.34 -10.77
C SER A 232 5.49 -11.39 -11.71
N LYS A 233 6.78 -11.20 -12.06
CA LYS A 233 7.49 -12.12 -12.96
C LYS A 233 7.50 -13.56 -12.45
N ILE A 234 7.77 -13.77 -11.14
CA ILE A 234 7.75 -15.12 -10.54
C ILE A 234 6.36 -15.75 -10.59
N GLN A 235 5.31 -14.96 -10.37
CA GLN A 235 3.94 -15.42 -10.43
C GLN A 235 3.56 -15.85 -11.85
N HIS A 236 3.93 -15.06 -12.86
CA HIS A 236 3.77 -15.46 -14.27
C HIS A 236 4.52 -16.75 -14.61
N GLN A 237 5.72 -16.96 -14.07
CA GLN A 237 6.47 -18.21 -14.27
C GLN A 237 5.76 -19.41 -13.66
N ILE A 238 5.23 -19.29 -12.45
CA ILE A 238 4.44 -20.35 -11.80
C ILE A 238 3.20 -20.70 -12.64
N ILE A 239 2.44 -19.69 -13.05
CA ILE A 239 1.24 -19.83 -13.88
C ILE A 239 1.62 -20.51 -15.22
N ALA A 240 2.69 -20.08 -15.87
CA ALA A 240 3.14 -20.63 -17.15
C ALA A 240 3.53 -22.11 -17.02
N LEU A 241 4.22 -22.52 -15.94
CA LEU A 241 4.53 -23.92 -15.68
C LEU A 241 3.27 -24.76 -15.48
N LEU A 242 2.33 -24.29 -14.67
CA LEU A 242 1.06 -25.00 -14.46
C LEU A 242 0.25 -25.13 -15.75
N ALA A 243 0.24 -24.11 -16.60
CA ALA A 243 -0.48 -24.12 -17.86
C ALA A 243 0.22 -24.88 -19.00
N SER A 244 1.50 -25.25 -18.86
CA SER A 244 2.35 -25.67 -19.99
C SER A 244 1.89 -26.95 -20.68
N LYS A 245 1.25 -27.89 -19.96
CA LYS A 245 0.78 -29.18 -20.50
C LYS A 245 -0.45 -29.00 -21.41
N TYR A 246 -1.48 -28.35 -20.91
CA TYR A 246 -2.76 -28.20 -21.61
C TYR A 246 -2.91 -26.91 -22.39
N LYS A 247 -2.12 -25.89 -22.07
CA LYS A 247 -2.11 -24.57 -22.72
C LYS A 247 -3.48 -23.85 -22.70
N LYS A 248 -4.39 -24.27 -21.82
CA LYS A 248 -5.72 -23.69 -21.66
C LYS A 248 -5.69 -22.61 -20.58
N ILE A 249 -5.07 -21.50 -20.92
CA ILE A 249 -4.92 -20.33 -20.06
C ILE A 249 -5.77 -19.18 -20.58
N PHE A 250 -6.42 -18.48 -19.65
CA PHE A 250 -7.18 -17.27 -19.90
C PHE A 250 -6.71 -16.18 -18.93
N MET A 251 -6.03 -15.18 -19.44
CA MET A 251 -5.58 -14.03 -18.67
C MET A 251 -6.46 -12.82 -18.96
N VAL A 252 -6.96 -12.17 -17.92
CA VAL A 252 -7.70 -10.90 -18.01
C VAL A 252 -6.88 -9.80 -17.35
N GLY A 253 -6.69 -8.71 -18.04
CA GLY A 253 -5.93 -7.58 -17.52
C GLY A 253 -6.02 -6.35 -18.41
N ASP A 254 -5.32 -5.33 -17.97
CA ASP A 254 -5.15 -4.08 -18.69
C ASP A 254 -3.79 -3.48 -18.29
N GLU A 255 -2.80 -3.55 -19.15
CA GLU A 255 -1.47 -3.00 -18.89
C GLU A 255 -1.50 -1.51 -18.56
N ASP A 256 -2.51 -0.79 -19.07
CA ASP A 256 -2.73 0.63 -18.76
C ASP A 256 -3.14 0.88 -17.28
N GLN A 257 -3.65 -0.16 -16.60
CA GLN A 257 -4.02 -0.11 -15.18
C GLN A 257 -2.92 -0.62 -14.25
N SER A 258 -1.75 -1.03 -14.77
CA SER A 258 -0.63 -1.48 -13.92
C SER A 258 -0.02 -0.31 -13.17
N ILE A 259 -0.36 -0.18 -11.89
CA ILE A 259 0.14 0.88 -10.99
C ILE A 259 0.96 0.32 -9.82
N TYR A 260 1.20 -0.99 -9.78
CA TYR A 260 1.94 -1.67 -8.72
C TYR A 260 3.37 -2.06 -9.11
N GLY A 261 4.00 -1.34 -10.04
CA GLY A 261 5.40 -1.56 -10.41
C GLY A 261 6.36 -1.54 -9.22
N PHE A 262 6.10 -0.69 -8.21
CA PHE A 262 6.85 -0.66 -6.94
C PHE A 262 6.68 -1.94 -6.08
N ARG A 263 5.72 -2.80 -6.41
CA ARG A 263 5.52 -4.14 -5.84
C ARG A 263 5.90 -5.25 -6.82
N ALA A 264 6.74 -4.94 -7.78
CA ALA A 264 7.21 -5.85 -8.82
C ALA A 264 6.11 -6.38 -9.76
N ALA A 265 5.02 -5.62 -9.99
CA ALA A 265 4.11 -5.92 -11.09
C ALA A 265 4.86 -5.93 -12.42
N TYR A 266 4.54 -6.92 -13.27
CA TYR A 266 5.26 -7.19 -14.52
C TYR A 266 4.31 -7.18 -15.73
N PRO A 267 3.81 -5.99 -16.14
CA PRO A 267 2.87 -5.85 -17.25
C PRO A 267 3.46 -6.27 -18.61
N GLU A 268 4.80 -6.35 -18.71
CA GLU A 268 5.51 -6.84 -19.91
C GLU A 268 5.10 -8.27 -20.28
N ALA A 269 4.61 -9.06 -19.31
CA ALA A 269 4.07 -10.39 -19.58
C ALA A 269 2.83 -10.35 -20.48
N LEU A 270 1.98 -9.31 -20.36
CA LEU A 270 0.82 -9.11 -21.22
C LEU A 270 1.28 -8.69 -22.63
N LEU A 271 2.24 -7.76 -22.73
CA LEU A 271 2.79 -7.29 -23.99
C LEU A 271 3.52 -8.39 -24.78
N SER A 272 4.05 -9.38 -24.07
CA SER A 272 4.76 -10.53 -24.68
C SER A 272 3.92 -11.80 -24.76
N PHE A 273 2.62 -11.74 -24.51
CA PHE A 273 1.76 -12.92 -24.38
C PHE A 273 1.77 -13.80 -25.65
N GLU A 274 1.61 -13.21 -26.83
CA GLU A 274 1.64 -13.91 -28.10
C GLU A 274 2.99 -14.56 -28.40
N LYS A 275 4.09 -13.98 -27.90
CA LYS A 275 5.43 -14.57 -28.03
C LYS A 275 5.61 -15.78 -27.12
N ASN A 276 4.99 -15.74 -25.94
CA ASN A 276 5.08 -16.80 -24.93
C ASN A 276 4.12 -17.98 -25.21
N TYR A 277 2.97 -17.68 -25.80
CA TYR A 277 1.93 -18.68 -26.11
C TYR A 277 1.66 -18.73 -27.61
N LYS A 278 2.15 -19.79 -28.24
CA LYS A 278 1.94 -20.01 -29.67
C LYS A 278 0.43 -20.21 -29.94
N ASP A 279 -0.07 -19.64 -31.02
CA ASP A 279 -1.48 -19.66 -31.43
C ASP A 279 -2.46 -19.00 -30.41
N ALA A 280 -1.95 -18.07 -29.61
CA ALA A 280 -2.76 -17.33 -28.64
C ALA A 280 -3.79 -16.41 -29.33
N ASN A 281 -4.92 -16.24 -28.65
CA ASN A 281 -5.90 -15.21 -28.98
C ASN A 281 -5.65 -13.96 -28.10
N VAL A 282 -5.60 -12.78 -28.71
CA VAL A 282 -5.65 -11.49 -28.00
C VAL A 282 -6.99 -10.84 -28.32
N LEU A 283 -7.85 -10.74 -27.33
CA LEU A 283 -9.19 -10.19 -27.44
C LEU A 283 -9.28 -8.85 -26.72
N LEU A 284 -10.13 -7.95 -27.22
CA LEU A 284 -10.32 -6.62 -26.65
C LEU A 284 -11.73 -6.48 -26.07
N MET A 285 -11.83 -5.81 -24.93
CA MET A 285 -13.08 -5.28 -24.39
C MET A 285 -12.92 -3.76 -24.19
N GLU A 286 -13.47 -2.99 -25.11
CA GLU A 286 -13.25 -1.54 -25.21
C GLU A 286 -14.42 -0.71 -24.64
N GLU A 287 -15.57 -1.32 -24.40
CA GLU A 287 -16.78 -0.62 -23.97
C GLU A 287 -16.81 -0.43 -22.45
N ASN A 288 -16.88 0.82 -22.00
CA ASN A 288 -16.96 1.17 -20.58
C ASN A 288 -18.41 1.41 -20.16
N PHE A 289 -18.93 0.52 -19.29
CA PHE A 289 -20.29 0.60 -18.76
C PHE A 289 -20.40 1.38 -17.46
N ARG A 290 -19.26 1.73 -16.84
CA ARG A 290 -19.19 2.35 -15.50
C ARG A 290 -19.37 3.86 -15.55
N SER A 291 -18.59 4.51 -16.40
CA SER A 291 -18.43 5.97 -16.41
C SER A 291 -19.19 6.62 -17.57
N ASN A 292 -19.52 7.91 -17.42
CA ASN A 292 -20.11 8.68 -18.51
C ASN A 292 -19.08 9.03 -19.60
N ALA A 293 -19.58 9.44 -20.77
CA ALA A 293 -18.76 9.72 -21.95
C ALA A 293 -17.67 10.77 -21.71
N LYS A 294 -17.91 11.80 -20.89
CA LYS A 294 -16.94 12.87 -20.60
C LYS A 294 -15.71 12.32 -19.86
N ILE A 295 -15.93 11.44 -18.87
CA ILE A 295 -14.85 10.79 -18.12
C ILE A 295 -14.11 9.83 -19.03
N VAL A 296 -14.82 8.97 -19.77
CA VAL A 296 -14.22 7.98 -20.67
C VAL A 296 -13.35 8.65 -21.73
N TYR A 297 -13.86 9.68 -22.39
CA TYR A 297 -13.10 10.43 -23.39
C TYR A 297 -11.84 11.09 -22.83
N ALA A 298 -11.94 11.70 -21.65
CA ALA A 298 -10.79 12.34 -21.00
C ALA A 298 -9.72 11.30 -20.60
N ALA A 299 -10.15 10.13 -20.08
CA ALA A 299 -9.27 9.04 -19.69
C ALA A 299 -8.61 8.41 -20.93
N ASP A 300 -9.35 8.15 -22.01
CA ASP A 300 -8.80 7.62 -23.26
C ASP A 300 -7.74 8.57 -23.84
N LYS A 301 -8.07 9.86 -23.98
CA LYS A 301 -7.11 10.86 -24.45
C LYS A 301 -5.85 10.95 -23.58
N PHE A 302 -5.98 10.72 -22.27
CA PHE A 302 -4.83 10.71 -21.36
C PHE A 302 -3.96 9.48 -21.58
N ILE A 303 -4.55 8.28 -21.63
CA ILE A 303 -3.79 7.02 -21.70
C ILE A 303 -3.14 6.79 -23.08
N GLN A 304 -3.70 7.35 -24.16
CA GLN A 304 -3.08 7.30 -25.50
C GLN A 304 -1.68 7.95 -25.56
N LYS A 305 -1.26 8.70 -24.54
CA LYS A 305 0.11 9.21 -24.43
C LYS A 305 1.12 8.13 -24.06
N ASN A 306 0.67 7.01 -23.53
CA ASN A 306 1.50 5.87 -23.21
C ASN A 306 1.90 5.15 -24.52
N LYS A 307 3.20 4.83 -24.67
CA LYS A 307 3.72 4.21 -25.90
C LYS A 307 3.85 2.69 -25.81
N PHE A 308 4.02 2.17 -24.61
CA PHE A 308 4.20 0.73 -24.35
C PHE A 308 2.87 0.10 -23.94
N ARG A 309 2.01 -0.14 -24.91
CA ARG A 309 0.67 -0.70 -24.74
C ARG A 309 0.16 -1.34 -26.03
N HIS A 310 -0.83 -2.20 -25.91
CA HIS A 310 -1.62 -2.65 -27.06
C HIS A 310 -2.51 -1.51 -27.57
N GLU A 311 -2.75 -1.47 -28.87
CA GLU A 311 -3.65 -0.50 -29.44
C GLU A 311 -5.11 -0.85 -29.05
N LYS A 312 -5.70 0.01 -28.27
CA LYS A 312 -7.10 -0.10 -27.81
C LYS A 312 -7.64 1.28 -27.42
N HIS A 313 -8.94 1.48 -27.58
CA HIS A 313 -9.64 2.72 -27.27
C HIS A 313 -10.83 2.48 -26.36
N MET A 314 -11.01 3.33 -25.36
CA MET A 314 -12.18 3.27 -24.50
C MET A 314 -13.39 3.90 -25.20
N LYS A 315 -14.49 3.15 -25.27
CA LYS A 315 -15.80 3.59 -25.80
C LYS A 315 -16.79 3.69 -24.65
N ALA A 316 -17.49 4.81 -24.55
CA ALA A 316 -18.49 4.96 -23.50
C ALA A 316 -19.81 4.31 -23.91
N PHE A 317 -20.37 3.47 -23.02
CA PHE A 317 -21.74 2.99 -23.15
C PHE A 317 -22.76 4.06 -22.75
N ARG A 318 -22.43 4.89 -21.74
CA ARG A 318 -23.28 5.97 -21.23
C ARG A 318 -22.93 7.25 -21.97
N GLU A 319 -23.82 7.74 -22.84
CA GLU A 319 -23.56 8.90 -23.70
C GLU A 319 -23.55 10.23 -22.96
N SER A 320 -24.43 10.43 -21.97
CA SER A 320 -24.56 11.68 -21.22
C SER A 320 -23.80 11.66 -19.89
N GLY A 321 -23.51 12.83 -19.34
CA GLY A 321 -22.92 12.96 -18.03
C GLY A 321 -22.46 14.37 -17.70
N THR A 322 -22.16 14.59 -16.41
CA THR A 322 -21.65 15.87 -15.92
C THR A 322 -20.24 16.11 -16.45
N GLU A 323 -19.94 17.36 -16.79
CA GLU A 323 -18.61 17.79 -17.20
C GLU A 323 -17.58 17.62 -16.07
N ILE A 324 -16.34 17.32 -16.46
CA ILE A 324 -15.21 17.30 -15.53
C ILE A 324 -14.88 18.74 -15.15
N GLN A 325 -15.01 19.07 -13.87
CA GLN A 325 -14.67 20.39 -13.35
C GLN A 325 -13.23 20.44 -12.88
N LYS A 326 -12.51 21.49 -13.28
CA LYS A 326 -11.16 21.78 -12.81
C LYS A 326 -11.18 23.02 -11.93
N ILE A 327 -10.92 22.82 -10.64
CA ILE A 327 -10.95 23.88 -9.63
C ILE A 327 -9.53 24.29 -9.27
N HIS A 328 -9.22 25.57 -9.43
CA HIS A 328 -7.94 26.15 -9.01
C HIS A 328 -8.11 26.88 -7.69
N LEU A 329 -7.33 26.48 -6.70
CA LEU A 329 -7.38 27.02 -5.36
C LEU A 329 -6.03 27.62 -4.95
N LYS A 330 -6.05 28.71 -4.16
CA LYS A 330 -4.84 29.50 -3.81
C LYS A 330 -3.84 28.72 -2.95
N ASN A 331 -4.32 27.80 -2.11
CA ASN A 331 -3.48 27.03 -1.19
C ASN A 331 -4.22 25.78 -0.69
N ARG A 332 -3.50 24.90 0.03
CA ARG A 332 -4.07 23.65 0.58
C ARG A 332 -5.25 23.87 1.52
N ARG A 333 -5.24 24.92 2.33
CA ARG A 333 -6.36 25.24 3.23
C ARG A 333 -7.65 25.55 2.46
N ALA A 334 -7.54 26.33 1.40
CA ALA A 334 -8.69 26.58 0.53
C ALA A 334 -9.23 25.29 -0.10
N GLN A 335 -8.37 24.30 -0.38
CA GLN A 335 -8.77 22.97 -0.85
C GLN A 335 -9.59 22.23 0.20
N TYR A 336 -9.13 22.20 1.45
CA TYR A 336 -9.86 21.54 2.53
C TYR A 336 -11.24 22.18 2.77
N SER A 337 -11.28 23.51 2.82
CA SER A 337 -12.54 24.26 2.96
C SER A 337 -13.49 24.03 1.79
N TYR A 338 -12.96 23.94 0.56
CA TYR A 338 -13.77 23.64 -0.63
C TYR A 338 -14.38 22.23 -0.53
N LEU A 339 -13.59 21.22 -0.19
CA LEU A 339 -14.07 19.84 -0.04
C LEU A 339 -15.13 19.73 1.07
N ALA A 340 -14.92 20.38 2.22
CA ALA A 340 -15.92 20.42 3.28
C ALA A 340 -17.23 21.09 2.82
N LYS A 341 -17.13 22.18 2.03
CA LYS A 341 -18.31 22.84 1.45
C LYS A 341 -19.03 21.96 0.42
N VAL A 342 -18.29 21.19 -0.40
CA VAL A 342 -18.88 20.21 -1.32
C VAL A 342 -19.64 19.15 -0.53
N ALA A 343 -19.03 18.60 0.54
CA ALA A 343 -19.67 17.59 1.40
C ALA A 343 -20.93 18.12 2.10
N GLU A 344 -20.95 19.40 2.48
CA GLU A 344 -22.10 20.06 3.11
C GLU A 344 -23.29 20.26 2.16
N ASN A 345 -23.01 20.41 0.85
CA ASN A 345 -24.03 20.75 -0.16
C ASN A 345 -24.34 19.58 -1.12
N THR A 346 -23.95 18.35 -0.79
CA THR A 346 -24.24 17.19 -1.64
C THR A 346 -25.24 16.26 -0.97
N ASP A 347 -26.23 15.81 -1.72
CA ASP A 347 -27.24 14.83 -1.31
C ASP A 347 -26.92 13.41 -1.81
N VAL A 348 -25.77 13.25 -2.49
CA VAL A 348 -25.35 11.99 -3.07
C VAL A 348 -24.04 11.50 -2.46
N GLU A 349 -23.84 10.17 -2.46
CA GLU A 349 -22.58 9.58 -2.02
C GLU A 349 -21.42 10.14 -2.85
N THR A 350 -20.47 10.78 -2.18
CA THR A 350 -19.34 11.45 -2.80
C THR A 350 -18.03 10.87 -2.29
N ALA A 351 -17.14 10.44 -3.19
CA ALA A 351 -15.84 9.94 -2.84
C ALA A 351 -14.77 11.02 -2.98
N VAL A 352 -13.92 11.17 -1.98
CA VAL A 352 -12.70 11.99 -2.02
C VAL A 352 -11.49 11.08 -2.17
N LEU A 353 -10.76 11.22 -3.28
CA LEU A 353 -9.53 10.48 -3.53
C LEU A 353 -8.31 11.33 -3.16
N TYR A 354 -7.37 10.76 -2.43
CA TYR A 354 -6.17 11.44 -1.95
C TYR A 354 -4.92 10.58 -2.16
N ARG A 355 -3.75 11.22 -2.17
CA ARG A 355 -2.47 10.57 -2.50
C ARG A 355 -1.92 9.72 -1.38
N ASP A 356 -2.04 10.18 -0.14
CA ASP A 356 -1.51 9.53 1.08
C ASP A 356 -2.50 9.69 2.25
N ASN A 357 -2.46 8.74 3.20
CA ASN A 357 -3.42 8.67 4.30
C ASN A 357 -3.44 9.90 5.20
N GLU A 358 -2.37 10.69 5.21
CA GLU A 358 -2.27 11.86 6.08
C GLU A 358 -2.89 13.10 5.47
N SER A 359 -2.86 13.21 4.14
CA SER A 359 -3.38 14.39 3.43
C SER A 359 -4.89 14.60 3.61
N ILE A 360 -5.63 13.54 4.00
CA ILE A 360 -7.08 13.63 4.28
C ILE A 360 -7.39 14.14 5.69
N ILE A 361 -6.46 14.05 6.66
CA ILE A 361 -6.71 14.37 8.07
C ILE A 361 -7.29 15.78 8.27
N PRO A 362 -6.77 16.86 7.62
CA PRO A 362 -7.37 18.19 7.76
C PRO A 362 -8.79 18.32 7.19
N VAL A 363 -9.15 17.50 6.20
CA VAL A 363 -10.52 17.44 5.68
C VAL A 363 -11.43 16.78 6.69
N VAL A 364 -11.00 15.65 7.27
CA VAL A 364 -11.72 14.95 8.34
C VAL A 364 -11.97 15.87 9.53
N ASP A 365 -10.93 16.59 9.99
CA ASP A 365 -11.06 17.59 11.05
C ASP A 365 -12.17 18.62 10.76
N LEU A 366 -12.24 19.12 9.53
CA LEU A 366 -13.29 20.07 9.14
C LEU A 366 -14.69 19.43 9.05
N LEU A 367 -14.80 18.18 8.56
CA LEU A 367 -16.07 17.46 8.50
C LEU A 367 -16.62 17.21 9.90
N GLU A 368 -15.77 16.76 10.85
CA GLU A 368 -16.18 16.56 12.24
C GLU A 368 -16.63 17.86 12.91
N ARG A 369 -15.92 18.97 12.72
CA ARG A 369 -16.31 20.28 13.25
C ARG A 369 -17.66 20.75 12.72
N LYS A 370 -18.02 20.35 11.51
CA LYS A 370 -19.30 20.68 10.87
C LYS A 370 -20.40 19.65 11.14
N GLY A 371 -20.10 18.55 11.83
CA GLY A 371 -21.04 17.44 12.07
C GLY A 371 -21.43 16.69 10.79
N ILE A 372 -20.58 16.70 9.76
CA ILE A 372 -20.84 16.03 8.47
C ILE A 372 -20.39 14.58 8.57
N ALA A 373 -21.30 13.65 8.28
CA ALA A 373 -20.98 12.21 8.29
C ALA A 373 -20.00 11.84 7.18
N TYR A 374 -19.01 11.02 7.51
CA TYR A 374 -18.02 10.52 6.56
C TYR A 374 -17.60 9.07 6.90
N ARG A 375 -16.95 8.41 5.95
CA ARG A 375 -16.35 7.09 6.13
C ARG A 375 -14.94 7.06 5.54
N ILE A 376 -13.96 6.61 6.31
CA ILE A 376 -12.59 6.35 5.83
C ILE A 376 -12.43 4.84 5.67
N LYS A 377 -11.91 4.40 4.53
CA LYS A 377 -11.71 2.97 4.25
C LYS A 377 -10.58 2.37 5.09
N ASN A 378 -9.50 3.11 5.29
CA ASN A 378 -8.34 2.73 6.09
C ASN A 378 -7.96 3.91 6.98
N ALA A 379 -8.35 3.90 8.24
CA ALA A 379 -7.91 4.86 9.23
C ALA A 379 -6.52 4.45 9.74
N ASP A 380 -5.47 4.99 9.15
CA ASP A 380 -4.12 4.85 9.67
C ASP A 380 -3.88 5.93 10.74
N LEU A 381 -3.94 5.52 12.00
CA LEU A 381 -3.75 6.40 13.16
C LEU A 381 -2.27 6.66 13.49
N THR A 382 -1.34 6.13 12.70
CA THR A 382 0.12 6.30 12.93
C THR A 382 0.57 7.76 12.89
N PHE A 383 -0.19 8.64 12.22
CA PHE A 383 0.06 10.08 12.26
C PHE A 383 0.11 10.63 13.68
N PHE A 384 -0.86 10.29 14.53
CA PHE A 384 -0.97 10.86 15.89
C PHE A 384 0.10 10.35 16.86
N SER A 385 0.67 9.17 16.60
CA SER A 385 1.82 8.61 17.34
C SER A 385 3.17 8.95 16.70
N HIS A 386 3.17 9.63 15.55
CA HIS A 386 4.41 9.96 14.86
C HIS A 386 5.27 10.92 15.69
N ARG A 387 6.61 10.71 15.68
CA ARG A 387 7.59 11.49 16.47
C ARG A 387 7.37 12.99 16.40
N VAL A 388 7.18 13.58 15.22
CA VAL A 388 6.99 15.03 15.06
C VAL A 388 5.73 15.52 15.76
N VAL A 389 4.63 14.74 15.71
CA VAL A 389 3.37 15.07 16.40
C VAL A 389 3.57 14.98 17.92
N MET A 390 4.23 13.91 18.38
CA MET A 390 4.55 13.73 19.80
C MET A 390 5.48 14.83 20.33
N ASP A 391 6.47 15.27 19.54
CA ASP A 391 7.36 16.37 19.91
C ASP A 391 6.56 17.67 20.12
N ILE A 392 5.67 18.00 19.21
CA ILE A 392 4.80 19.18 19.32
C ILE A 392 3.92 19.09 20.59
N LYS A 393 3.29 17.92 20.81
CA LYS A 393 2.48 17.67 22.01
C LYS A 393 3.31 17.85 23.28
N ASN A 394 4.52 17.30 23.34
CA ASN A 394 5.40 17.40 24.49
C ASN A 394 5.86 18.84 24.75
N ILE A 395 6.16 19.61 23.70
CA ILE A 395 6.54 21.03 23.87
C ILE A 395 5.38 21.84 24.48
N ILE A 396 4.15 21.62 24.00
CA ILE A 396 2.98 22.32 24.55
C ILE A 396 2.66 21.83 25.96
N ARG A 397 2.69 20.52 26.22
CA ARG A 397 2.49 19.96 27.57
C ARG A 397 3.51 20.45 28.57
N PHE A 398 4.78 20.57 28.17
CA PHE A 398 5.81 21.14 29.04
C PHE A 398 5.54 22.60 29.38
N ALA A 399 4.99 23.38 28.47
CA ALA A 399 4.61 24.77 28.79
C ALA A 399 3.51 24.84 29.86
N MET A 400 2.61 23.81 29.91
CA MET A 400 1.55 23.70 30.93
C MET A 400 2.10 23.14 32.25
N GLU A 401 3.07 22.23 32.19
CA GLU A 401 3.67 21.55 33.32
C GLU A 401 5.18 21.77 33.36
N PRO A 402 5.67 22.99 33.68
CA PRO A 402 7.11 23.35 33.54
C PRO A 402 8.01 22.69 34.59
N THR A 403 7.47 21.89 35.49
CA THR A 403 8.18 21.05 36.46
C THR A 403 8.30 19.60 36.05
N ASN A 404 7.63 19.18 34.93
CA ASN A 404 7.60 17.78 34.46
C ASN A 404 8.95 17.40 33.84
N THR A 405 9.75 16.68 34.59
CA THR A 405 11.12 16.27 34.20
C THR A 405 11.15 15.25 33.09
N GLU A 406 10.15 14.37 33.03
CA GLU A 406 10.06 13.35 31.99
C GLU A 406 9.83 13.98 30.62
N ILE A 407 8.84 14.85 30.50
CA ILE A 407 8.54 15.59 29.26
C ILE A 407 9.75 16.46 28.87
N PHE A 408 10.36 17.16 29.83
CA PHE A 408 11.52 18.01 29.56
C PHE A 408 12.68 17.22 28.96
N MET A 409 13.02 16.08 29.52
CA MET A 409 14.10 15.22 29.01
C MET A 409 13.86 14.70 27.60
N GLN A 410 12.60 14.62 27.14
CA GLN A 410 12.25 14.22 25.78
C GLN A 410 12.34 15.36 24.76
N MET A 411 12.33 16.64 25.20
CA MET A 411 12.18 17.77 24.29
C MET A 411 13.29 18.85 24.39
N PHE A 412 14.10 18.94 25.49
CA PHE A 412 15.03 20.03 25.71
C PHE A 412 16.04 20.24 24.57
N TYR A 413 16.49 19.16 23.91
CA TYR A 413 17.48 19.21 22.82
C TYR A 413 16.83 19.45 21.44
N LYS A 414 15.50 19.50 21.37
CA LYS A 414 14.72 19.72 20.14
C LYS A 414 14.32 21.18 19.94
N ILE A 415 14.51 21.98 20.98
CA ILE A 415 14.30 23.42 20.95
C ILE A 415 15.58 24.13 21.44
N ASN A 416 15.70 25.42 21.16
CA ASN A 416 16.94 26.20 21.40
C ASN A 416 17.21 26.47 22.88
N THR A 417 17.28 25.45 23.74
CA THR A 417 17.73 25.55 25.12
C THR A 417 19.25 25.56 25.23
N TYR A 418 19.95 24.95 24.25
CA TYR A 418 21.41 24.79 24.21
C TYR A 418 22.03 24.17 25.48
N MET A 419 21.27 23.37 26.22
CA MET A 419 21.75 22.61 27.38
C MET A 419 22.33 21.24 26.96
N SER A 420 23.41 20.86 27.64
CA SER A 420 23.88 19.46 27.54
C SER A 420 22.98 18.53 28.33
N LYS A 421 23.02 17.22 28.03
CA LYS A 421 22.23 16.21 28.75
C LYS A 421 22.58 16.20 30.26
N ALA A 422 23.85 16.39 30.61
CA ALA A 422 24.31 16.44 32.00
C ALA A 422 23.65 17.61 32.75
N VAL A 423 23.69 18.81 32.17
CA VAL A 423 23.03 20.00 32.73
C VAL A 423 21.52 19.81 32.81
N ALA A 424 20.87 19.30 31.78
CA ALA A 424 19.44 19.03 31.79
C ALA A 424 19.03 18.06 32.92
N THR A 425 19.82 17.02 33.16
CA THR A 425 19.59 16.08 34.27
C THR A 425 19.76 16.74 35.63
N GLN A 426 20.81 17.56 35.78
CA GLN A 426 21.09 18.29 37.03
C GLN A 426 19.97 19.28 37.37
N VAL A 427 19.53 20.08 36.40
CA VAL A 427 18.47 21.10 36.65
C VAL A 427 17.12 20.46 36.92
N CYS A 428 16.82 19.30 36.34
CA CYS A 428 15.64 18.51 36.67
C CYS A 428 15.65 18.11 38.17
N LYS A 429 16.78 17.65 38.71
CA LYS A 429 16.93 17.31 40.12
C LYS A 429 16.75 18.53 41.02
N ILE A 430 17.38 19.65 40.68
CA ILE A 430 17.24 20.92 41.43
C ILE A 430 15.78 21.39 41.41
N SER A 431 15.10 21.31 40.27
CA SER A 431 13.70 21.67 40.14
C SER A 431 12.81 20.86 41.11
N GLN A 432 13.00 19.54 41.17
CA GLN A 432 12.28 18.67 42.12
C GLN A 432 12.59 18.97 43.58
N GLU A 433 13.86 19.17 43.93
CA GLU A 433 14.29 19.46 45.31
C GLU A 433 13.79 20.82 45.83
N ARG A 434 13.67 21.81 44.93
CA ARG A 434 13.30 23.19 45.30
C ARG A 434 11.85 23.56 44.97
N GLY A 435 11.12 22.73 44.27
CA GLY A 435 9.75 23.02 43.86
C GLY A 435 9.61 24.21 42.90
N ILE A 436 10.63 24.45 42.05
CA ILE A 436 10.67 25.55 41.06
C ILE A 436 10.61 24.98 39.64
N THR A 437 10.31 25.79 38.63
CA THR A 437 10.31 25.33 37.26
C THR A 437 11.72 24.90 36.81
N ILE A 438 11.79 23.95 35.86
CA ILE A 438 13.06 23.42 35.36
C ILE A 438 13.90 24.53 34.71
N LEU A 439 13.27 25.46 34.00
CA LEU A 439 13.97 26.57 33.36
C LEU A 439 14.44 27.63 34.39
N ASP A 440 13.70 27.88 35.49
CA ASP A 440 14.19 28.70 36.60
C ASP A 440 15.37 28.02 37.29
N ALA A 441 15.29 26.72 37.54
CA ALA A 441 16.43 25.97 38.08
C ALA A 441 17.67 26.08 37.17
N ALA A 442 17.49 26.07 35.85
CA ALA A 442 18.60 26.24 34.89
C ALA A 442 19.18 27.64 34.88
N ILE A 443 18.36 28.68 35.06
CA ILE A 443 18.79 30.07 35.08
C ILE A 443 19.54 30.42 36.38
N ASP A 444 19.00 29.99 37.52
CA ASP A 444 19.46 30.41 38.83
C ASP A 444 20.56 29.52 39.40
N TYR A 445 20.54 28.24 39.09
CA TYR A 445 21.41 27.21 39.67
C TYR A 445 22.17 26.35 38.64
N GLY A 446 21.83 26.46 37.35
CA GLY A 446 22.47 25.67 36.29
C GLY A 446 23.89 26.19 35.96
N ASP A 447 24.82 25.25 35.80
CA ASP A 447 26.16 25.58 35.27
C ASP A 447 26.07 25.75 33.74
N VAL A 448 25.61 26.92 33.31
CA VAL A 448 25.41 27.27 31.89
C VAL A 448 26.10 28.59 31.54
N PRO A 449 26.68 28.69 30.32
CA PRO A 449 27.25 29.95 29.82
C PRO A 449 26.20 31.08 29.77
N ALA A 450 26.65 32.33 29.83
CA ALA A 450 25.78 33.51 29.79
C ALA A 450 24.87 33.53 28.52
N GLY A 451 25.40 33.12 27.38
CA GLY A 451 24.64 32.99 26.13
C GLY A 451 23.49 31.94 26.22
N THR A 452 23.79 30.78 26.80
CA THR A 452 22.79 29.72 27.04
C THR A 452 21.72 30.20 28.02
N ARG A 453 22.11 30.89 29.10
CA ARG A 453 21.16 31.47 30.07
C ARG A 453 20.22 32.49 29.43
N LYS A 454 20.72 33.30 28.50
CA LYS A 454 19.88 34.23 27.71
C LYS A 454 18.88 33.48 26.83
N SER A 455 19.32 32.40 26.17
CA SER A 455 18.43 31.56 25.35
C SER A 455 17.35 30.88 26.19
N ILE A 456 17.67 30.38 27.38
CA ILE A 456 16.69 29.78 28.31
C ILE A 456 15.64 30.79 28.74
N LYS A 457 16.03 32.05 29.08
CA LYS A 457 15.09 33.14 29.40
C LYS A 457 14.18 33.49 28.23
N SER A 458 14.71 33.49 26.99
CA SER A 458 13.91 33.67 25.79
C SER A 458 12.91 32.52 25.63
N MET A 459 13.35 31.27 25.88
CA MET A 459 12.50 30.08 25.81
C MET A 459 11.33 30.13 26.80
N GLN A 460 11.57 30.53 28.05
CA GLN A 460 10.50 30.77 29.04
C GLN A 460 9.44 31.74 28.51
N THR A 461 9.88 32.83 27.88
CA THR A 461 8.97 33.82 27.29
C THR A 461 8.15 33.21 26.14
N HIS A 462 8.78 32.40 25.29
CA HIS A 462 8.09 31.74 24.19
C HIS A 462 7.07 30.71 24.69
N LEU A 463 7.41 29.89 25.67
CA LEU A 463 6.50 28.89 26.26
C LEU A 463 5.29 29.58 26.93
N LYS A 464 5.50 30.64 27.70
CA LYS A 464 4.42 31.40 28.33
C LYS A 464 3.46 32.01 27.28
N ARG A 465 3.99 32.74 26.29
CA ARG A 465 3.19 33.37 25.23
C ARG A 465 2.43 32.35 24.39
N MET A 466 3.01 31.17 24.16
CA MET A 466 2.38 30.10 23.40
C MET A 466 1.06 29.67 24.03
N LEU A 467 0.94 29.62 25.34
CA LEU A 467 -0.30 29.25 26.05
C LEU A 467 -1.39 30.32 25.94
N GLU A 468 -1.02 31.57 25.69
CA GLU A 468 -1.93 32.71 25.55
C GLU A 468 -2.41 32.90 24.07
N GLU A 469 -1.82 32.17 23.14
CA GLU A 469 -2.07 32.32 21.69
C GLU A 469 -3.00 31.25 21.14
N SER A 470 -3.58 31.51 19.96
CA SER A 470 -4.31 30.50 19.20
C SER A 470 -3.39 29.33 18.80
N GLY A 471 -3.97 28.14 18.60
CA GLY A 471 -3.20 26.95 18.21
C GLY A 471 -2.29 27.18 16.99
N GLY A 472 -2.80 27.91 15.98
CA GLY A 472 -2.00 28.25 14.79
C GLY A 472 -0.77 29.11 15.11
N LYS A 473 -0.88 30.12 15.99
CA LYS A 473 0.25 30.95 16.45
C LYS A 473 1.19 30.15 17.32
N ALA A 474 0.68 29.29 18.19
CA ALA A 474 1.47 28.39 19.02
C ALA A 474 2.38 27.49 18.17
N ILE A 475 1.82 26.84 17.15
CA ILE A 475 2.60 26.01 16.23
C ILE A 475 3.63 26.83 15.44
N TYR A 476 3.25 28.01 14.94
CA TYR A 476 4.19 28.90 14.26
C TYR A 476 5.39 29.26 15.17
N ARG A 477 5.12 29.55 16.45
CA ARG A 477 6.15 29.86 17.44
C ARG A 477 7.09 28.68 17.70
N ILE A 478 6.57 27.49 17.87
CA ILE A 478 7.37 26.26 18.04
C ILE A 478 8.31 26.08 16.85
N ILE A 479 7.77 26.18 15.64
CA ILE A 479 8.53 25.92 14.41
C ILE A 479 9.61 26.97 14.18
N HIS A 480 9.26 28.28 14.27
CA HIS A 480 10.13 29.36 13.79
C HIS A 480 10.85 30.14 14.90
N SER A 481 10.31 30.20 16.12
CA SER A 481 10.89 31.00 17.21
C SER A 481 11.60 30.16 18.25
N MET A 482 11.25 28.90 18.40
CA MET A 482 11.83 28.00 19.41
C MET A 482 12.89 27.04 18.85
N GLY A 483 13.15 27.07 17.53
CA GLY A 483 14.22 26.30 16.88
C GLY A 483 13.86 24.87 16.49
N TYR A 484 12.59 24.50 16.54
CA TYR A 484 12.19 23.12 16.22
C TYR A 484 12.45 22.76 14.75
N LYS A 485 12.24 23.70 13.81
CA LYS A 485 12.57 23.47 12.40
C LYS A 485 14.06 23.19 12.19
N GLU A 486 14.93 23.97 12.83
CA GLU A 486 16.39 23.78 12.77
C GLU A 486 16.80 22.41 13.32
N TYR A 487 16.10 21.93 14.35
CA TYR A 487 16.30 20.57 14.87
C TYR A 487 15.92 19.51 13.83
N LEU A 488 14.76 19.63 13.17
CA LEU A 488 14.34 18.69 12.12
C LEU A 488 15.34 18.66 10.96
N ASP A 489 15.78 19.83 10.50
CA ASP A 489 16.74 19.96 9.39
C ASP A 489 18.08 19.31 9.75
N ARG A 490 18.62 19.56 10.96
CA ARG A 490 19.87 18.93 11.44
C ARG A 490 19.75 17.41 11.62
N SER A 491 18.55 16.92 11.95
CA SER A 491 18.27 15.50 12.15
C SER A 491 17.83 14.78 10.89
N ASN A 492 17.83 15.46 9.74
CA ASN A 492 17.35 14.96 8.44
C ASN A 492 15.91 14.39 8.52
N ILE A 493 15.05 14.99 9.35
CA ILE A 493 13.65 14.58 9.52
C ILE A 493 12.77 15.43 8.62
N LYS A 494 11.97 14.77 7.75
CA LYS A 494 11.03 15.45 6.85
C LYS A 494 9.94 16.19 7.64
N ASP A 495 9.68 17.43 7.25
CA ASP A 495 8.72 18.34 7.89
C ASP A 495 7.27 18.20 7.38
N SER A 496 6.97 17.21 6.55
CA SER A 496 5.65 17.00 5.92
C SER A 496 4.49 16.95 6.93
N LYS A 497 4.73 16.42 8.14
CA LYS A 497 3.74 16.36 9.23
C LYS A 497 3.37 17.74 9.77
N LEU A 498 4.33 18.67 9.78
CA LEU A 498 4.08 20.03 10.28
C LEU A 498 2.98 20.74 9.50
N SER A 499 2.92 20.58 8.20
CA SER A 499 1.88 21.21 7.37
C SER A 499 0.46 20.75 7.73
N ILE A 500 0.32 19.48 8.15
CA ILE A 500 -0.94 18.90 8.60
C ILE A 500 -1.32 19.42 9.98
N ILE A 501 -0.35 19.42 10.92
CA ILE A 501 -0.55 19.98 12.26
C ILE A 501 -0.92 21.47 12.16
N GLN A 502 -0.25 22.25 11.31
CA GLN A 502 -0.60 23.65 11.06
C GLN A 502 -2.01 23.84 10.53
N ALA A 503 -2.48 22.94 9.65
CA ALA A 503 -3.83 23.00 9.12
C ALA A 503 -4.89 22.76 10.21
N ILE A 504 -4.68 21.79 11.08
CA ILE A 504 -5.55 21.49 12.24
C ILE A 504 -5.48 22.65 13.24
N ALA A 505 -4.28 23.07 13.62
CA ALA A 505 -4.03 24.08 14.62
C ALA A 505 -4.62 25.46 14.27
N TYR A 506 -4.75 25.75 12.99
CA TYR A 506 -5.36 27.00 12.52
C TYR A 506 -6.78 27.22 13.05
N ASN A 507 -7.52 26.14 13.21
CA ASN A 507 -8.91 26.17 13.65
C ASN A 507 -9.03 26.11 15.20
N GLU A 508 -7.90 25.96 15.93
CA GLU A 508 -7.92 25.84 17.38
C GLU A 508 -7.78 27.20 18.08
N PRO A 509 -8.66 27.50 19.06
CA PRO A 509 -8.64 28.78 19.79
C PRO A 509 -7.41 28.91 20.70
N SER A 510 -6.79 27.82 21.12
CA SER A 510 -5.65 27.79 22.02
C SER A 510 -4.72 26.59 21.79
N ALA A 511 -3.52 26.63 22.36
CA ALA A 511 -2.60 25.51 22.38
C ALA A 511 -3.19 24.29 23.14
N LEU A 512 -3.96 24.51 24.20
CA LEU A 512 -4.64 23.45 24.94
C LEU A 512 -5.72 22.77 24.09
N ALA A 513 -6.53 23.54 23.39
CA ALA A 513 -7.54 22.98 22.47
C ALA A 513 -6.88 22.14 21.39
N LEU A 514 -5.70 22.56 20.90
CA LEU A 514 -4.95 21.78 19.92
C LEU A 514 -4.49 20.42 20.47
N ILE A 515 -3.96 20.37 21.69
CA ILE A 515 -3.57 19.09 22.31
C ILE A 515 -4.77 18.15 22.38
N ASN A 516 -5.88 18.63 22.94
CA ASN A 516 -7.11 17.84 23.08
C ASN A 516 -7.61 17.30 21.71
N ARG A 517 -7.32 18.02 20.63
CA ARG A 517 -7.66 17.59 19.27
C ARG A 517 -6.67 16.57 18.70
N LEU A 518 -5.42 16.62 19.12
CA LEU A 518 -4.37 15.69 18.68
C LEU A 518 -4.29 14.42 19.55
N ASP A 519 -4.89 14.40 20.73
CA ASP A 519 -5.04 13.23 21.60
C ASP A 519 -6.24 12.38 21.19
#